data_65a52561743bdbf0a1ace6fc5232a7e6
#
_entry.id   65a52561743bdbf0a1ace6fc5232a7e6
#
_cell.length_a   1.000
_cell.length_b   1.000
_cell.length_c   1.000
_cell.angle_alpha   90.00
_cell.angle_beta   90.00
_cell.angle_gamma   90.00
#
_symmetry.space_group_name_H-M   'P 1'
#
loop_
_entity.id
_entity.type
_entity.pdbx_description
1 polymer ?
#
loop_
_entity_poly.entity_id
_entity_poly.type
_entity_poly.pdbx_seq_one_letter_code
_entity_poly.pdbx_strand_id
1 'polypeptide(L)'
;MKTKKELRQSYRQLRKQLSSQEVNEWSRKIAQQLAHWLDGKADLEHFHLFFPIAKFNEVNTFYIKDLLEEQGKVLYTSQVNREGSQLDTLKLPLDAAFFLDEWGIPVPQESLRVSPTKVQVVLVPLLAYDEKGNRLGFGK
;
A
#
# COMPACT_ATOMS: atom_id res chain seq x y z
N MET A 1 -23.62 14.60 13.08
CA MET A 1 -22.77 14.09 11.96
C MET A 1 -21.33 14.52 12.18
N LYS A 2 -20.38 13.61 12.09
CA LYS A 2 -18.96 13.91 12.25
C LYS A 2 -18.38 14.53 10.98
N THR A 3 -17.47 15.50 11.14
CA THR A 3 -16.71 16.06 10.05
C THR A 3 -15.63 15.08 9.59
N LYS A 4 -15.07 15.29 8.41
CA LYS A 4 -13.92 14.49 7.93
C LYS A 4 -12.74 14.56 8.91
N LYS A 5 -12.50 15.72 9.51
CA LYS A 5 -11.42 15.90 10.50
C LYS A 5 -11.66 15.05 11.74
N GLU A 6 -12.87 15.05 12.26
CA GLU A 6 -13.26 14.25 13.43
C GLU A 6 -13.17 12.76 13.14
N LEU A 7 -13.63 12.32 11.96
CA LEU A 7 -13.53 10.94 11.52
C LEU A 7 -12.07 10.49 11.40
N ARG A 8 -11.21 11.32 10.80
CA ARG A 8 -9.79 11.00 10.70
C ARG A 8 -9.16 10.83 12.07
N GLN A 9 -9.49 11.71 13.01
CA GLN A 9 -8.97 11.61 14.37
C GLN A 9 -9.42 10.32 15.05
N SER A 10 -10.70 9.98 14.95
CA SER A 10 -11.25 8.75 15.53
C SER A 10 -10.58 7.50 14.97
N TYR A 11 -10.45 7.40 13.65
CA TYR A 11 -9.87 6.21 13.02
C TYR A 11 -8.36 6.11 13.24
N ARG A 12 -7.65 7.24 13.33
CA ARG A 12 -6.23 7.22 13.72
C ARG A 12 -6.05 6.66 15.14
N GLN A 13 -6.92 7.03 16.06
CA GLN A 13 -6.87 6.52 17.43
C GLN A 13 -7.17 5.02 17.49
N LEU A 14 -8.21 4.58 16.77
CA LEU A 14 -8.53 3.15 16.67
C LEU A 14 -7.36 2.35 16.11
N ARG A 15 -6.71 2.87 15.10
CA ARG A 15 -5.55 2.22 14.48
C ARG A 15 -4.36 2.14 15.45
N LYS A 16 -4.11 3.19 16.23
CA LYS A 16 -3.03 3.20 17.23
C LYS A 16 -3.19 2.15 18.32
N GLN A 17 -4.42 1.74 18.59
CA GLN A 17 -4.72 0.74 19.62
C GLN A 17 -4.42 -0.69 19.17
N LEU A 18 -4.17 -0.90 17.89
CA LEU A 18 -3.86 -2.21 17.34
C LEU A 18 -2.43 -2.62 17.74
N SER A 19 -2.28 -3.88 18.13
CA SER A 19 -0.95 -4.46 18.34
C SER A 19 -0.31 -4.82 17.00
N SER A 20 1.01 -5.00 16.99
CA SER A 20 1.71 -5.48 15.79
C SER A 20 1.17 -6.81 15.30
N GLN A 21 0.80 -7.70 16.23
CA GLN A 21 0.21 -8.99 15.91
C GLN A 21 -1.14 -8.83 15.20
N GLU A 22 -2.00 -7.95 15.70
CA GLU A 22 -3.30 -7.66 15.08
C GLU A 22 -3.13 -7.06 13.68
N VAL A 23 -2.22 -6.11 13.52
CA VAL A 23 -1.93 -5.51 12.20
C VAL A 23 -1.49 -6.59 11.21
N ASN A 24 -0.59 -7.50 11.63
CA ASN A 24 -0.13 -8.57 10.77
C ASN A 24 -1.23 -9.56 10.42
N GLU A 25 -2.06 -9.95 11.38
CA GLU A 25 -3.20 -10.84 11.13
C GLU A 25 -4.19 -10.24 10.13
N TRP A 26 -4.60 -9.00 10.35
CA TRP A 26 -5.51 -8.31 9.44
C TRP A 26 -4.90 -8.13 8.06
N SER A 27 -3.60 -7.83 8.01
CA SER A 27 -2.87 -7.66 6.74
C SER A 27 -2.83 -8.96 5.94
N ARG A 28 -2.63 -10.11 6.60
CA ARG A 28 -2.68 -11.42 5.95
C ARG A 28 -4.07 -11.70 5.39
N LYS A 29 -5.12 -11.38 6.14
CA LYS A 29 -6.51 -11.56 5.68
C LYS A 29 -6.81 -10.71 4.45
N ILE A 30 -6.33 -9.47 4.43
CA ILE A 30 -6.46 -8.59 3.26
C ILE A 30 -5.76 -9.20 2.06
N ALA A 31 -4.54 -9.73 2.24
CA ALA A 31 -3.81 -10.40 1.17
C ALA A 31 -4.58 -11.61 0.64
N GLN A 32 -5.17 -12.41 1.52
CA GLN A 32 -6.00 -13.57 1.13
C GLN A 32 -7.22 -13.14 0.33
N GLN A 33 -7.89 -12.05 0.73
CA GLN A 33 -9.03 -11.50 0.00
C GLN A 33 -8.61 -11.02 -1.39
N LEU A 34 -7.46 -10.40 -1.50
CA LEU A 34 -6.91 -9.98 -2.80
C LEU A 34 -6.64 -11.20 -3.69
N ALA A 35 -6.04 -12.26 -3.13
CA ALA A 35 -5.78 -13.49 -3.86
C ALA A 35 -7.08 -14.08 -4.43
N HIS A 36 -8.13 -14.09 -3.61
CA HIS A 36 -9.44 -14.57 -4.04
C HIS A 36 -10.03 -13.70 -5.16
N TRP A 37 -9.92 -12.38 -5.01
CA TRP A 37 -10.40 -11.43 -6.02
C TRP A 37 -9.67 -11.60 -7.36
N LEU A 38 -8.39 -12.00 -7.33
CA LEU A 38 -7.58 -12.19 -8.53
C LEU A 38 -7.92 -13.47 -9.30
N ASP A 39 -8.70 -14.39 -8.72
CA ASP A 39 -9.13 -15.60 -9.41
C ASP A 39 -9.89 -15.23 -10.69
N GLY A 40 -9.46 -15.82 -11.81
CA GLY A 40 -10.03 -15.53 -13.12
C GLY A 40 -9.58 -14.21 -13.75
N LYS A 41 -8.61 -13.51 -13.15
CA LYS A 41 -8.09 -12.23 -13.63
C LYS A 41 -6.61 -12.31 -14.02
N ALA A 42 -6.23 -13.38 -14.73
CA ALA A 42 -4.83 -13.60 -15.13
C ALA A 42 -4.26 -12.51 -16.05
N ASP A 43 -5.13 -11.74 -16.71
CA ASP A 43 -4.76 -10.61 -17.56
C ASP A 43 -4.26 -9.39 -16.77
N LEU A 44 -4.52 -9.33 -15.45
CA LEU A 44 -3.99 -8.30 -14.59
C LEU A 44 -2.58 -8.71 -14.13
N GLU A 45 -1.57 -8.02 -14.65
CA GLU A 45 -0.16 -8.36 -14.43
C GLU A 45 0.62 -7.26 -13.69
N HIS A 46 0.18 -6.01 -13.77
CA HIS A 46 0.95 -4.84 -13.32
C HIS A 46 0.25 -4.15 -12.15
N PHE A 47 0.88 -4.21 -10.97
CA PHE A 47 0.29 -3.76 -9.70
C PHE A 47 1.17 -2.71 -9.03
N HIS A 48 0.55 -1.62 -8.61
CA HIS A 48 1.21 -0.59 -7.81
C HIS A 48 0.83 -0.74 -6.35
N LEU A 49 1.84 -0.80 -5.48
CA LEU A 49 1.69 -0.98 -4.04
C LEU A 49 2.24 0.23 -3.29
N PHE A 50 1.60 0.59 -2.18
CA PHE A 50 2.25 1.38 -1.13
C PHE A 50 2.92 0.43 -0.14
N PHE A 51 3.90 0.94 0.62
CA PHE A 51 4.52 0.17 1.69
C PHE A 51 4.29 0.85 3.04
N PRO A 52 4.13 0.08 4.12
CA PRO A 52 3.63 0.63 5.37
C PRO A 52 4.68 1.42 6.13
N ILE A 53 4.23 2.50 6.77
CA ILE A 53 4.97 3.14 7.84
C ILE A 53 4.54 2.44 9.13
N ALA A 54 5.42 1.59 9.67
CA ALA A 54 5.07 0.68 10.77
C ALA A 54 4.54 1.40 12.01
N LYS A 55 5.11 2.56 12.35
CA LYS A 55 4.68 3.34 13.53
C LYS A 55 3.24 3.83 13.45
N PHE A 56 2.65 3.86 12.27
CA PHE A 56 1.25 4.28 12.07
C PHE A 56 0.29 3.10 11.97
N ASN A 57 0.76 1.88 12.20
CA ASN A 57 -0.06 0.67 12.08
C ASN A 57 -0.79 0.56 10.75
N GLU A 58 -0.12 0.96 9.68
CA GLU A 58 -0.67 0.79 8.33
C GLU A 58 -0.74 -0.68 7.95
N VAL A 59 -1.63 -1.00 7.00
CA VAL A 59 -1.70 -2.35 6.44
C VAL A 59 -0.31 -2.77 5.96
N ASN A 60 0.15 -3.93 6.42
CA ASN A 60 1.44 -4.48 6.00
C ASN A 60 1.30 -5.13 4.61
N THR A 61 1.56 -4.33 3.59
CA THR A 61 1.43 -4.74 2.20
C THR A 61 2.56 -5.66 1.72
N PHE A 62 3.56 -5.92 2.54
CA PHE A 62 4.59 -6.92 2.22
C PHE A 62 4.00 -8.32 2.02
N TYR A 63 2.90 -8.66 2.71
CA TYR A 63 2.19 -9.91 2.47
C TYR A 63 1.57 -9.95 1.06
N ILE A 64 1.06 -8.82 0.61
CA ILE A 64 0.52 -8.69 -0.76
C ILE A 64 1.66 -8.77 -1.77
N LYS A 65 2.79 -8.13 -1.49
CA LYS A 65 3.97 -8.19 -2.34
C LYS A 65 4.38 -9.65 -2.59
N ASP A 66 4.53 -10.42 -1.51
CA ASP A 66 4.94 -11.82 -1.60
C ASP A 66 3.95 -12.65 -2.41
N LEU A 67 2.65 -12.45 -2.16
CA LEU A 67 1.59 -13.12 -2.90
C LEU A 67 1.65 -12.83 -4.40
N LEU A 68 1.79 -11.55 -4.76
CA LEU A 68 1.82 -11.14 -6.16
C LEU A 68 3.10 -11.62 -6.87
N GLU A 69 4.23 -11.61 -6.18
CA GLU A 69 5.49 -12.16 -6.71
C GLU A 69 5.37 -13.67 -6.99
N GLU A 70 4.75 -14.43 -6.09
CA GLU A 70 4.48 -15.85 -6.29
C GLU A 70 3.64 -16.11 -7.54
N GLN A 71 2.74 -15.18 -7.87
CA GLN A 71 1.91 -15.27 -9.06
C GLN A 71 2.57 -14.70 -10.31
N GLY A 72 3.84 -14.28 -10.22
CA GLY A 72 4.59 -13.76 -11.35
C GLY A 72 4.18 -12.34 -11.78
N LYS A 73 3.53 -11.58 -10.92
CA LYS A 73 3.10 -10.21 -11.23
C LYS A 73 4.28 -9.24 -11.20
N VAL A 74 4.13 -8.14 -11.94
CA VAL A 74 5.11 -7.04 -11.97
C VAL A 74 4.66 -5.98 -10.98
N LEU A 75 5.56 -5.55 -10.12
CA LEU A 75 5.26 -4.65 -9.01
C LEU A 75 5.89 -3.28 -9.19
N TYR A 76 5.15 -2.28 -8.78
CA TYR A 76 5.55 -0.87 -8.80
C TYR A 76 5.25 -0.23 -7.46
N THR A 77 5.98 0.84 -7.17
CA THR A 77 5.66 1.73 -6.04
C THR A 77 5.94 3.16 -6.44
N SER A 78 5.66 4.09 -5.55
CA SER A 78 5.95 5.51 -5.79
C SER A 78 6.96 6.02 -4.80
N GLN A 79 7.76 6.98 -5.24
CA GLN A 79 8.68 7.74 -4.40
C GLN A 79 8.48 9.21 -4.67
N VAL A 80 8.47 10.02 -3.61
CA VAL A 80 8.36 11.47 -3.75
C VAL A 80 9.66 12.01 -4.33
N ASN A 81 9.54 12.72 -5.46
CA ASN A 81 10.63 13.49 -6.01
C ASN A 81 10.62 14.87 -5.36
N ARG A 82 11.57 15.11 -4.46
CA ARG A 82 11.63 16.35 -3.66
C ARG A 82 11.85 17.60 -4.49
N GLU A 83 12.58 17.48 -5.61
CA GLU A 83 12.91 18.62 -6.47
C GLU A 83 11.71 19.14 -7.24
N GLY A 84 10.79 18.27 -7.64
CA GLY A 84 9.64 18.62 -8.46
C GLY A 84 8.29 18.51 -7.78
N SER A 85 8.22 18.14 -6.51
CA SER A 85 6.97 17.85 -5.77
C SER A 85 6.08 16.83 -6.49
N GLN A 86 6.70 15.90 -7.24
CA GLN A 86 6.02 14.88 -8.03
C GLN A 86 6.28 13.51 -7.46
N LEU A 87 5.43 12.56 -7.80
CA LEU A 87 5.64 11.16 -7.50
C LEU A 87 6.30 10.47 -8.70
N ASP A 88 7.45 9.87 -8.47
CA ASP A 88 8.07 8.98 -9.45
C ASP A 88 7.51 7.57 -9.29
N THR A 89 7.27 6.91 -10.41
CA THR A 89 6.88 5.50 -10.42
C THR A 89 8.14 4.65 -10.56
N LEU A 90 8.30 3.71 -9.63
CA LEU A 90 9.43 2.80 -9.58
C LEU A 90 8.99 1.39 -9.86
N LYS A 91 9.62 0.71 -10.81
CA LYS A 91 9.44 -0.71 -11.04
C LYS A 91 10.35 -1.47 -10.07
N LEU A 92 9.78 -2.40 -9.31
CA LEU A 92 10.52 -3.17 -8.33
C LEU A 92 11.16 -4.41 -8.97
N PRO A 93 12.42 -4.73 -8.62
CA PRO A 93 12.98 -6.03 -9.00
C PRO A 93 12.31 -7.14 -8.18
N LEU A 94 12.43 -8.37 -8.66
CA LEU A 94 11.99 -9.54 -7.90
C LEU A 94 12.79 -9.59 -6.58
N ASP A 95 12.10 -9.89 -5.48
CA ASP A 95 12.70 -9.95 -4.14
C ASP A 95 13.42 -8.64 -3.75
N ALA A 96 12.83 -7.50 -4.07
CA ALA A 96 13.39 -6.20 -3.75
C ALA A 96 13.69 -6.06 -2.26
N ALA A 97 14.91 -5.62 -1.93
CA ALA A 97 15.31 -5.25 -0.59
C ALA A 97 14.91 -3.79 -0.33
N PHE A 98 14.56 -3.49 0.91
CA PHE A 98 14.12 -2.16 1.31
C PHE A 98 14.97 -1.63 2.46
N PHE A 99 15.10 -0.32 2.54
CA PHE A 99 15.62 0.38 3.73
C PHE A 99 14.58 1.40 4.18
N LEU A 100 14.66 1.81 5.44
CA LEU A 100 13.78 2.86 5.96
C LEU A 100 14.46 4.21 5.78
N ASP A 101 13.72 5.19 5.23
CA ASP A 101 14.21 6.56 5.16
C ASP A 101 14.10 7.25 6.54
N GLU A 102 14.44 8.54 6.59
CA GLU A 102 14.40 9.33 7.84
C GLU A 102 13.01 9.44 8.47
N TRP A 103 11.94 9.19 7.70
CA TRP A 103 10.57 9.19 8.19
C TRP A 103 10.02 7.80 8.48
N GLY A 104 10.84 6.76 8.35
CA GLY A 104 10.41 5.38 8.53
C GLY A 104 9.65 4.80 7.34
N ILE A 105 9.71 5.45 6.18
CA ILE A 105 9.07 4.95 4.96
C ILE A 105 9.98 3.93 4.31
N PRO A 106 9.48 2.71 3.99
CA PRO A 106 10.28 1.74 3.25
C PRO A 106 10.58 2.23 1.83
N VAL A 107 11.86 2.20 1.47
CA VAL A 107 12.34 2.60 0.14
C VAL A 107 13.09 1.43 -0.48
N PRO A 108 12.80 1.05 -1.73
CA PRO A 108 13.53 -0.03 -2.37
C PRO A 108 14.99 0.37 -2.61
N GLN A 109 15.91 -0.54 -2.31
CA GLN A 109 17.35 -0.31 -2.52
C GLN A 109 17.70 -0.22 -3.99
N GLU A 110 17.07 -1.07 -4.79
CA GLU A 110 17.22 -1.06 -6.24
C GLU A 110 15.84 -0.94 -6.88
N SER A 111 15.73 -0.05 -7.84
CA SER A 111 14.48 0.13 -8.59
C SER A 111 14.78 0.87 -9.88
N LEU A 112 13.87 0.76 -10.82
CA LEU A 112 13.95 1.43 -12.11
C LEU A 112 12.82 2.46 -12.19
N ARG A 113 13.17 3.73 -12.42
CA ARG A 113 12.17 4.76 -12.69
C ARG A 113 11.52 4.47 -14.05
N VAL A 114 10.20 4.40 -14.07
CA VAL A 114 9.43 4.10 -15.28
C VAL A 114 8.21 4.99 -15.37
N SER A 115 7.60 5.02 -16.57
CA SER A 115 6.28 5.62 -16.75
C SER A 115 5.21 4.74 -16.08
N PRO A 116 4.17 5.33 -15.46
CA PRO A 116 3.09 4.54 -14.85
C PRO A 116 2.09 3.95 -15.84
N THR A 117 2.31 4.10 -17.14
CA THR A 117 1.32 3.76 -18.18
C THR A 117 0.94 2.29 -18.23
N LYS A 118 1.80 1.37 -17.76
CA LYS A 118 1.52 -0.06 -17.75
C LYS A 118 0.77 -0.53 -16.49
N VAL A 119 0.70 0.31 -15.46
CA VAL A 119 0.05 -0.06 -14.19
C VAL A 119 -1.44 -0.28 -14.44
N GLN A 120 -1.94 -1.43 -14.02
CA GLN A 120 -3.33 -1.84 -14.21
C GLN A 120 -4.15 -1.74 -12.91
N VAL A 121 -3.50 -1.99 -11.78
CA VAL A 121 -4.14 -1.97 -10.45
C VAL A 121 -3.30 -1.14 -9.51
N VAL A 122 -3.94 -0.23 -8.77
CA VAL A 122 -3.29 0.58 -7.75
C VAL A 122 -3.93 0.27 -6.41
N LEU A 123 -3.12 -0.15 -5.43
CA LEU A 123 -3.57 -0.29 -4.05
C LEU A 123 -3.40 1.04 -3.35
N VAL A 124 -4.51 1.59 -2.87
CA VAL A 124 -4.56 2.95 -2.31
C VAL A 124 -4.67 2.86 -0.79
N PRO A 125 -3.74 3.48 -0.04
CA PRO A 125 -3.87 3.53 1.42
C PRO A 125 -4.99 4.49 1.81
N LEU A 126 -5.74 4.11 2.85
CA LEU A 126 -6.82 4.94 3.37
C LEU A 126 -7.04 4.67 4.86
N LEU A 127 -7.72 5.59 5.55
CA LEU A 127 -8.07 5.42 6.96
C LEU A 127 -9.34 4.63 7.16
N ALA A 128 -10.34 4.86 6.32
CA ALA A 128 -11.66 4.24 6.46
C ALA A 128 -12.41 4.26 5.14
N TYR A 129 -13.40 3.42 5.05
CA TYR A 129 -14.32 3.39 3.92
C TYR A 129 -15.71 3.01 4.42
N ASP A 130 -16.74 3.27 3.61
CA ASP A 130 -18.10 2.86 3.90
C ASP A 130 -18.59 1.79 2.91
N GLU A 131 -19.79 1.30 3.14
CA GLU A 131 -20.40 0.25 2.29
C GLU A 131 -20.71 0.75 0.88
N LYS A 132 -20.76 2.06 0.67
CA LYS A 132 -21.03 2.68 -0.64
C LYS A 132 -19.76 2.91 -1.45
N GLY A 133 -18.59 2.57 -0.90
CA GLY A 133 -17.31 2.75 -1.58
C GLY A 133 -16.69 4.15 -1.40
N ASN A 134 -17.24 4.97 -0.52
CA ASN A 134 -16.60 6.23 -0.17
C ASN A 134 -15.36 5.97 0.68
N ARG A 135 -14.31 6.72 0.43
CA ARG A 135 -13.02 6.54 1.09
C ARG A 135 -12.62 7.79 1.86
N LEU A 136 -12.01 7.58 3.02
CA LEU A 136 -11.44 8.64 3.83
C LEU A 136 -9.92 8.49 3.83
N GLY A 137 -9.23 9.39 3.13
CA GLY A 137 -7.77 9.42 3.10
C GLY A 137 -7.18 10.07 4.35
N PHE A 138 -5.85 10.22 4.34
CA PHE A 138 -5.10 10.74 5.50
C PHE A 138 -5.19 12.26 5.68
N GLY A 139 -5.75 12.99 4.73
CA GLY A 139 -5.98 14.43 4.87
C GLY A 139 -4.78 15.29 4.45
N LYS A 140 -3.97 14.84 3.52
CA LYS A 140 -2.87 15.61 2.94
C LYS A 140 -3.34 16.38 1.72
#